data_8328848a33ad6cbe516718075090fd76
#
_entry.id   8328848a33ad6cbe516718075090fd76
#
_cell.length_a   1.000
_cell.length_b   1.000
_cell.length_c   1.000
_cell.angle_alpha   90.00
_cell.angle_beta   90.00
_cell.angle_gamma   90.00
#
_symmetry.space_group_name_H-M   'P 1'
#
loop_
_entity.id
_entity.type
_entity.pdbx_description
1 polymer ?
#
loop_
_entity_poly.entity_id
_entity_poly.type
_entity_poly.pdbx_seq_one_letter_code
_entity_poly.pdbx_strand_id
1 'polypeptide(L)'
;MAVEVVYRSSRDLERLFMDKAEADRHDKMLELAEALAGALQKAAPSLNEQQADDIGIFMARHRELFARAFKNNPEALAELPSPSAAD
;
A
#
# COMPACT_ATOMS: atom_id res chain seq x y z
N MET A 1 10.86 33.95 12.61
CA MET A 1 9.68 33.15 12.20
C MET A 1 10.12 31.78 11.72
N ALA A 2 9.57 30.76 12.31
CA ALA A 2 9.94 29.40 11.91
C ALA A 2 9.22 29.02 10.62
N VAL A 3 9.94 28.40 9.70
CA VAL A 3 9.37 27.88 8.46
C VAL A 3 9.25 26.37 8.59
N GLU A 4 8.04 25.89 8.46
CA GLU A 4 7.79 24.47 8.47
C GLU A 4 8.01 23.89 7.07
N VAL A 5 8.81 22.80 7.01
CA VAL A 5 9.06 22.11 5.75
C VAL A 5 8.19 20.87 5.69
N VAL A 6 7.39 20.77 4.65
CA VAL A 6 6.57 19.60 4.41
C VAL A 6 6.93 18.98 3.07
N TYR A 7 6.71 17.68 2.95
CA TYR A 7 6.99 16.94 1.72
C TYR A 7 5.70 16.42 1.13
N ARG A 8 5.58 16.50 -0.19
CA ARG A 8 4.40 16.04 -0.90
C ARG A 8 4.75 14.78 -1.69
N SER A 9 3.91 13.77 -1.56
CA SER A 9 4.03 12.57 -2.35
C SER A 9 3.76 12.88 -3.83
N SER A 10 4.60 12.36 -4.72
CA SER A 10 4.40 12.54 -6.16
C SER A 10 3.19 11.78 -6.67
N ARG A 11 2.74 10.75 -5.95
CA ARG A 11 1.61 9.91 -6.35
C ARG A 11 0.31 10.28 -5.63
N ASP A 12 0.40 11.08 -4.58
CA ASP A 12 -0.76 11.54 -3.82
C ASP A 12 -0.53 13.00 -3.44
N LEU A 13 -0.85 13.89 -4.37
CA LEU A 13 -0.57 15.31 -4.22
C LEU A 13 -1.41 16.00 -3.15
N GLU A 14 -2.47 15.35 -2.70
CA GLU A 14 -3.31 15.90 -1.63
C GLU A 14 -2.74 15.61 -0.25
N ARG A 15 -1.77 14.71 -0.16
CA ARG A 15 -1.21 14.29 1.11
C ARG A 15 0.16 14.90 1.30
N LEU A 16 0.33 15.62 2.41
CA LEU A 16 1.59 16.26 2.76
C LEU A 16 2.25 15.50 3.90
N PHE A 17 3.59 15.42 3.87
CA PHE A 17 4.37 14.75 4.88
C PHE A 17 5.40 15.68 5.46
N MET A 18 5.60 15.61 6.77
CA MET A 18 6.62 16.40 7.47
C MET A 18 8.01 15.80 7.30
N ASP A 19 8.10 14.56 6.89
CA ASP A 19 9.34 13.80 6.75
C ASP A 19 9.47 13.29 5.32
N LYS A 20 10.58 13.60 4.68
CA LYS A 20 10.85 13.13 3.31
C LYS A 20 10.87 11.61 3.22
N ALA A 21 11.44 10.94 4.22
CA ALA A 21 11.48 9.47 4.23
C ALA A 21 10.07 8.88 4.29
N GLU A 22 9.17 9.53 5.01
CA GLU A 22 7.77 9.11 5.08
C GLU A 22 7.07 9.31 3.73
N ALA A 23 7.32 10.45 3.07
CA ALA A 23 6.77 10.70 1.75
C ALA A 23 7.29 9.68 0.73
N ASP A 24 8.58 9.35 0.78
CA ASP A 24 9.17 8.36 -0.11
C ASP A 24 8.58 6.97 0.12
N ARG A 25 8.37 6.59 1.38
CA ARG A 25 7.73 5.30 1.72
C ARG A 25 6.30 5.24 1.20
N HIS A 26 5.58 6.35 1.32
CA HIS A 26 4.22 6.42 0.81
C HIS A 26 4.18 6.27 -0.71
N ASP A 27 5.07 6.96 -1.42
CA ASP A 27 5.19 6.84 -2.88
C ASP A 27 5.50 5.39 -3.30
N LYS A 28 6.44 4.75 -2.61
CA LYS A 28 6.79 3.36 -2.90
C LYS A 28 5.64 2.41 -2.62
N MET A 29 4.88 2.68 -1.56
CA MET A 29 3.70 1.89 -1.24
C MET A 29 2.68 2.01 -2.36
N LEU A 30 2.44 3.22 -2.88
CA LEU A 30 1.49 3.43 -3.96
C LEU A 30 1.97 2.82 -5.28
N GLU A 31 3.27 2.85 -5.56
CA GLU A 31 3.83 2.18 -6.73
C GLU A 31 3.61 0.67 -6.66
N LEU A 32 3.85 0.08 -5.49
CA LEU A 32 3.61 -1.34 -5.29
C LEU A 32 2.14 -1.67 -5.42
N ALA A 33 1.27 -0.84 -4.85
CA ALA A 33 -0.18 -1.04 -4.94
C ALA A 33 -0.65 -1.03 -6.39
N GLU A 34 -0.13 -0.12 -7.21
CA GLU A 34 -0.45 -0.03 -8.63
C GLU A 34 -0.02 -1.28 -9.38
N ALA A 35 1.20 -1.75 -9.12
CA ALA A 35 1.71 -2.97 -9.74
C ALA A 35 0.90 -4.20 -9.32
N LEU A 36 0.52 -4.27 -8.05
CA LEU A 36 -0.32 -5.35 -7.54
C LEU A 36 -1.71 -5.33 -8.17
N ALA A 37 -2.30 -4.14 -8.31
CA ALA A 37 -3.61 -4.01 -8.95
C ALA A 37 -3.58 -4.57 -10.37
N GLY A 38 -2.53 -4.26 -11.14
CA GLY A 38 -2.36 -4.80 -12.47
C GLY A 38 -2.23 -6.32 -12.49
N ALA A 39 -1.44 -6.87 -11.56
CA ALA A 39 -1.27 -8.31 -11.43
C ALA A 39 -2.57 -9.01 -11.04
N LEU A 40 -3.33 -8.40 -10.13
CA LEU A 40 -4.61 -8.95 -9.68
C LEU A 40 -5.62 -9.02 -10.82
N GLN A 41 -5.67 -7.99 -11.67
CA GLN A 41 -6.56 -8.00 -12.82
C GLN A 41 -6.16 -9.04 -13.86
N LYS A 42 -4.87 -9.35 -13.97
CA LYS A 42 -4.41 -10.45 -14.81
C LYS A 42 -4.86 -11.80 -14.28
N ALA A 43 -4.83 -11.96 -12.95
CA ALA A 43 -5.24 -13.21 -12.32
C ALA A 43 -6.76 -13.36 -12.30
N ALA A 44 -7.47 -12.24 -12.15
CA ALA A 44 -8.94 -12.24 -12.04
C ALA A 44 -9.50 -11.12 -12.93
N PRO A 45 -9.71 -11.37 -14.23
CA PRO A 45 -10.18 -10.33 -15.14
C PRO A 45 -11.56 -9.75 -14.79
N SER A 46 -12.32 -10.43 -13.94
CA SER A 46 -13.62 -9.94 -13.48
C SER A 46 -13.52 -8.84 -12.43
N LEU A 47 -12.32 -8.61 -11.84
CA LEU A 47 -12.13 -7.53 -10.89
C LEU A 47 -12.19 -6.18 -11.62
N ASN A 48 -12.99 -5.25 -11.07
CA ASN A 48 -12.97 -3.90 -11.59
C ASN A 48 -11.76 -3.14 -11.03
N GLU A 49 -11.48 -1.95 -11.59
CA GLU A 49 -10.31 -1.17 -11.19
C GLU A 49 -10.35 -0.81 -9.70
N GLN A 50 -11.52 -0.44 -9.18
CA GLN A 50 -11.63 -0.05 -7.77
C GLN A 50 -11.31 -1.21 -6.84
N GLN A 51 -11.83 -2.40 -7.15
CA GLN A 51 -11.55 -3.58 -6.35
C GLN A 51 -10.08 -3.95 -6.39
N ALA A 52 -9.48 -3.91 -7.59
CA ALA A 52 -8.05 -4.22 -7.73
C ALA A 52 -7.18 -3.22 -6.97
N ASP A 53 -7.54 -1.93 -7.04
CA ASP A 53 -6.81 -0.89 -6.33
C ASP A 53 -6.92 -1.08 -4.82
N ASP A 54 -8.12 -1.35 -4.31
CA ASP A 54 -8.33 -1.57 -2.87
C ASP A 54 -7.51 -2.74 -2.36
N ILE A 55 -7.50 -3.84 -3.10
CA ILE A 55 -6.73 -5.02 -2.73
C ILE A 55 -5.23 -4.71 -2.80
N GLY A 56 -4.81 -4.03 -3.86
CA GLY A 56 -3.40 -3.66 -4.05
C GLY A 56 -2.89 -2.78 -2.92
N ILE A 57 -3.67 -1.79 -2.51
CA ILE A 57 -3.31 -0.89 -1.41
C ILE A 57 -3.23 -1.67 -0.10
N PHE A 58 -4.20 -2.54 0.16
CA PHE A 58 -4.19 -3.38 1.36
C PHE A 58 -2.91 -4.23 1.43
N MET A 59 -2.58 -4.90 0.33
CA MET A 59 -1.39 -5.74 0.28
C MET A 59 -0.12 -4.91 0.42
N ALA A 60 -0.05 -3.76 -0.23
CA ALA A 60 1.13 -2.91 -0.16
C ALA A 60 1.37 -2.35 1.24
N ARG A 61 0.31 -2.02 1.96
CA ARG A 61 0.42 -1.56 3.35
C ARG A 61 0.94 -2.62 4.28
N HIS A 62 0.70 -3.88 3.96
CA HIS A 62 1.11 -5.02 4.78
C HIS A 62 2.17 -5.88 4.08
N ARG A 63 2.97 -5.23 3.23
CA ARG A 63 3.96 -5.93 2.40
C ARG A 63 4.91 -6.81 3.19
N GLU A 64 5.24 -6.43 4.43
CA GLU A 64 6.16 -7.22 5.25
C GLU A 64 5.54 -8.56 5.64
N LEU A 65 4.25 -8.56 5.96
CA LEU A 65 3.54 -9.80 6.27
C LEU A 65 3.45 -10.71 5.05
N PHE A 66 3.15 -10.13 3.89
CA PHE A 66 3.10 -10.89 2.64
C PHE A 66 4.47 -11.41 2.26
N ALA A 67 5.52 -10.61 2.45
CA ALA A 67 6.88 -11.05 2.16
C ALA A 67 7.29 -12.25 3.02
N ARG A 68 6.95 -12.23 4.31
CA ARG A 68 7.21 -13.37 5.19
C ARG A 68 6.43 -14.61 4.76
N ALA A 69 5.17 -14.42 4.37
CA ALA A 69 4.33 -15.52 3.93
C ALA A 69 4.91 -16.17 2.67
N PHE A 70 5.37 -15.35 1.72
CA PHE A 70 5.95 -15.84 0.48
C PHE A 70 7.27 -16.58 0.70
N LYS A 71 7.99 -16.24 1.76
CA LYS A 71 9.28 -16.86 2.05
C LYS A 71 9.16 -18.24 2.66
N ASN A 72 8.15 -18.58 3.35
CA ASN A 72 7.86 -19.91 3.93
C ASN A 72 7.05 -19.84 5.21
N ASN A 73 6.50 -18.69 5.52
CA ASN A 73 5.75 -18.51 6.75
C ASN A 73 4.32 -18.04 6.45
N PRO A 74 3.49 -18.90 5.87
CA PRO A 74 2.13 -18.50 5.52
C PRO A 74 1.28 -18.09 6.73
N GLU A 75 1.65 -18.50 7.93
CA GLU A 75 0.96 -18.10 9.16
C GLU A 75 1.05 -16.58 9.40
N ALA A 76 2.02 -15.90 8.79
CA ALA A 76 2.14 -14.45 8.91
C ALA A 76 0.88 -13.74 8.42
N LEU A 77 0.15 -14.34 7.49
CA LEU A 77 -1.09 -13.75 6.97
C LEU A 77 -2.21 -13.71 8.01
N ALA A 78 -2.12 -14.52 9.06
CA ALA A 78 -3.09 -14.46 10.16
C ALA A 78 -2.99 -13.18 10.96
N GLU A 79 -1.87 -12.45 10.86
CA GLU A 79 -1.69 -11.17 11.54
C GLU A 79 -2.34 -10.01 10.81
N LEU A 80 -2.85 -10.22 9.59
CA LEU A 80 -3.51 -9.16 8.83
C LEU A 80 -4.79 -8.72 9.52
N PRO A 81 -5.03 -7.39 9.62
CA PRO A 81 -6.26 -6.90 10.22
C PRO A 81 -7.43 -7.14 9.27
N SER A 82 -8.61 -7.37 9.86
CA SER A 82 -9.85 -7.41 9.10
C SER A 82 -10.21 -5.99 8.66
N PRO A 83 -10.76 -5.78 7.46
CA PRO A 83 -11.21 -4.45 7.03
C PRO A 83 -12.21 -3.83 8.00
N SER A 84 -13.08 -4.63 8.60
CA SER A 84 -14.07 -4.14 9.57
C SER A 84 -13.45 -3.77 10.90
N ALA A 85 -12.26 -4.27 11.22
CA ALA A 85 -11.55 -3.97 12.46
C ALA A 85 -10.57 -2.79 12.30
N ALA A 86 -10.38 -2.30 11.09
CA ALA A 86 -9.43 -1.22 10.80
C ALA A 86 -9.97 0.18 11.12
N ASP A 87 -11.20 0.30 11.47
CA ASP A 87 -11.85 1.58 11.78
C ASP A 87 -11.50 2.10 13.17
#